data_03b9b602a64b68282f8c6b17aec3039c
#
_entry.id   03b9b602a64b68282f8c6b17aec3039c
#
_cell.length_a   1.000
_cell.length_b   1.000
_cell.length_c   1.000
_cell.angle_alpha   90.00
_cell.angle_beta   90.00
_cell.angle_gamma   90.00
#
_symmetry.space_group_name_H-M   'P 1'
#
loop_
_entity.id
_entity.type
_entity.pdbx_description
1 polymer ?
#
loop_
_entity_poly.entity_id
_entity_poly.type
_entity_poly.pdbx_seq_one_letter_code
_entity_poly.pdbx_strand_id
1 'polypeptide(L)'
;LAAMGMAAIPLLSFQNGFINTISTSSDELNVHLFSKHLQFLDYNEMSAAAAEMGFDGLDLTVRPKGHVLPEEVVENLPKAVEAMKKYGLAPKMMSTNVWDAHNTVEKTVLETASTLGFTNYRTAWLKYPEDTPIQQSQVLFGKQAKDLEILNEKLGLIGGYQNNSGMNVGAPIWDLVPILEATNGQCMGSQYDIRHAVIEGGESWELGLRRIQPYINSIVLKDVKWGIVNGKWEPINVPLGEGMVDFNRYFSLLKKYNINVPVSLHVEYDLG
;
A
#
# COMPACT_ATOMS: atom_id res chain seq x y z
N LEU A 1 -16.71 -3.75 -74.38
CA LEU A 1 -17.44 -3.63 -73.07
C LEU A 1 -17.05 -4.77 -72.15
N ALA A 2 -16.08 -4.55 -71.27
CA ALA A 2 -15.63 -5.52 -70.30
C ALA A 2 -16.27 -5.15 -68.92
N ALA A 3 -17.01 -6.09 -68.35
CA ALA A 3 -17.55 -6.03 -66.99
C ALA A 3 -16.52 -6.59 -66.03
N MET A 4 -16.01 -5.75 -65.14
CA MET A 4 -15.19 -6.18 -63.97
C MET A 4 -16.11 -6.62 -62.82
N GLY A 5 -16.03 -7.88 -62.46
CA GLY A 5 -16.68 -8.42 -61.28
C GLY A 5 -15.87 -8.09 -60.04
N MET A 6 -16.47 -7.39 -59.09
CA MET A 6 -15.94 -7.19 -57.75
C MET A 6 -16.24 -8.43 -56.88
N ALA A 7 -15.18 -9.10 -56.44
CA ALA A 7 -15.29 -10.14 -55.45
C ALA A 7 -15.41 -9.50 -54.04
N ALA A 8 -16.51 -9.78 -53.36
CA ALA A 8 -16.70 -9.37 -51.98
C ALA A 8 -15.94 -10.33 -51.01
N ILE A 9 -15.05 -9.76 -50.22
CA ILE A 9 -14.38 -10.49 -49.15
C ILE A 9 -15.31 -10.44 -47.91
N PRO A 10 -15.64 -11.56 -47.26
CA PRO A 10 -16.43 -11.53 -46.03
C PRO A 10 -15.56 -11.06 -44.87
N LEU A 11 -15.96 -9.94 -44.27
CA LEU A 11 -15.45 -9.51 -42.97
C LEU A 11 -15.92 -10.48 -41.88
N LEU A 12 -15.00 -11.31 -41.41
CA LEU A 12 -15.19 -12.05 -40.15
C LEU A 12 -15.10 -11.07 -39.00
N SER A 13 -16.26 -10.71 -38.46
CA SER A 13 -16.37 -9.97 -37.21
C SER A 13 -16.02 -10.90 -36.04
N PHE A 14 -14.80 -10.78 -35.50
CA PHE A 14 -14.48 -11.32 -34.19
C PHE A 14 -15.22 -10.47 -33.14
N GLN A 15 -16.36 -10.98 -32.66
CA GLN A 15 -16.96 -10.50 -31.44
C GLN A 15 -16.12 -11.08 -30.28
N ASN A 16 -15.17 -10.28 -29.82
CA ASN A 16 -14.60 -10.48 -28.49
C ASN A 16 -15.69 -10.18 -27.46
N GLY A 17 -16.36 -11.21 -27.01
CA GLY A 17 -17.22 -11.16 -25.85
C GLY A 17 -16.38 -10.87 -24.61
N PHE A 18 -16.21 -9.57 -24.29
CA PHE A 18 -15.84 -9.21 -22.93
C PHE A 18 -17.00 -9.63 -22.05
N ILE A 19 -16.85 -10.73 -21.35
CA ILE A 19 -17.65 -11.04 -20.19
C ILE A 19 -17.28 -9.99 -19.16
N ASN A 20 -18.06 -8.89 -19.12
CA ASN A 20 -18.09 -8.01 -17.97
C ASN A 20 -18.64 -8.86 -16.81
N THR A 21 -17.74 -9.50 -16.07
CA THR A 21 -18.05 -9.86 -14.68
C THR A 21 -18.33 -8.54 -13.98
N ILE A 22 -19.61 -8.22 -13.80
CA ILE A 22 -20.05 -7.20 -12.86
C ILE A 22 -19.59 -7.74 -11.51
N SER A 23 -18.37 -7.37 -11.10
CA SER A 23 -17.96 -7.43 -9.72
C SER A 23 -18.91 -6.48 -9.00
N THR A 24 -19.87 -7.02 -8.27
CA THR A 24 -20.57 -6.29 -7.24
C THR A 24 -19.49 -5.89 -6.24
N SER A 25 -18.94 -4.68 -6.38
CA SER A 25 -18.09 -4.10 -5.36
C SER A 25 -18.94 -4.06 -4.11
N SER A 26 -18.66 -4.90 -3.13
CA SER A 26 -19.18 -4.71 -1.80
C SER A 26 -18.74 -3.30 -1.39
N ASP A 27 -19.68 -2.47 -0.90
CA ASP A 27 -19.37 -1.14 -0.35
C ASP A 27 -18.52 -1.28 0.94
N GLU A 28 -18.19 -2.50 1.35
CA GLU A 28 -17.41 -2.83 2.52
C GLU A 28 -15.93 -2.72 2.24
N LEU A 29 -15.23 -2.01 3.12
CA LEU A 29 -13.78 -1.91 3.12
C LEU A 29 -13.18 -3.19 3.70
N ASN A 30 -12.09 -3.68 3.10
CA ASN A 30 -11.30 -4.77 3.66
C ASN A 30 -10.23 -4.19 4.58
N VAL A 31 -10.47 -4.20 5.90
CA VAL A 31 -9.68 -3.45 6.90
C VAL A 31 -8.77 -4.36 7.72
N HIS A 32 -7.48 -4.06 7.68
CA HIS A 32 -6.43 -4.75 8.42
C HIS A 32 -5.87 -3.84 9.51
N LEU A 33 -5.74 -4.37 10.73
CA LEU A 33 -5.10 -3.64 11.81
C LEU A 33 -3.57 -3.69 11.65
N PHE A 34 -2.91 -2.54 11.70
CA PHE A 34 -1.46 -2.48 11.72
C PHE A 34 -0.90 -3.11 12.99
N SER A 35 -0.24 -4.24 12.88
CA SER A 35 0.14 -5.07 14.01
C SER A 35 1.13 -4.42 14.99
N LYS A 36 1.82 -3.34 14.56
CA LYS A 36 2.67 -2.55 15.46
C LYS A 36 1.97 -2.15 16.76
N HIS A 37 0.66 -1.92 16.71
CA HIS A 37 -0.13 -1.51 17.88
C HIS A 37 -0.33 -2.64 18.89
N LEU A 38 -0.11 -3.89 18.47
CA LEU A 38 -0.18 -5.09 19.27
C LEU A 38 1.20 -5.72 19.50
N GLN A 39 2.28 -4.95 19.39
CA GLN A 39 3.67 -5.42 19.43
C GLN A 39 4.04 -6.10 20.78
N PHE A 40 3.26 -5.87 21.82
CA PHE A 40 3.43 -6.44 23.16
C PHE A 40 2.76 -7.82 23.33
N LEU A 41 2.00 -8.29 22.33
CA LEU A 41 1.30 -9.56 22.32
C LEU A 41 2.05 -10.60 21.48
N ASP A 42 1.88 -11.87 21.80
CA ASP A 42 2.34 -12.96 20.94
C ASP A 42 1.43 -13.13 19.71
N TYR A 43 1.78 -14.05 18.80
CA TYR A 43 1.02 -14.26 17.56
C TYR A 43 -0.43 -14.69 17.79
N ASN A 44 -0.70 -15.53 18.81
CA ASN A 44 -2.06 -15.98 19.12
C ASN A 44 -2.88 -14.87 19.77
N GLU A 45 -2.32 -14.18 20.74
CA GLU A 45 -2.96 -13.09 21.47
C GLU A 45 -3.28 -11.91 20.52
N MET A 46 -2.31 -11.51 19.67
CA MET A 46 -2.49 -10.48 18.66
C MET A 46 -3.61 -10.85 17.67
N SER A 47 -3.61 -12.09 17.19
CA SER A 47 -4.62 -12.54 16.23
C SER A 47 -6.01 -12.64 16.87
N ALA A 48 -6.10 -13.14 18.12
CA ALA A 48 -7.35 -13.17 18.87
C ALA A 48 -7.92 -11.76 19.05
N ALA A 49 -7.10 -10.81 19.49
CA ALA A 49 -7.51 -9.43 19.71
C ALA A 49 -7.99 -8.76 18.40
N ALA A 50 -7.28 -8.92 17.30
CA ALA A 50 -7.69 -8.36 16.01
C ALA A 50 -9.02 -8.96 15.52
N ALA A 51 -9.22 -10.27 15.68
CA ALA A 51 -10.47 -10.94 15.32
C ALA A 51 -11.64 -10.50 16.21
N GLU A 52 -11.43 -10.35 17.52
CA GLU A 52 -12.43 -9.85 18.46
C GLU A 52 -12.88 -8.42 18.13
N MET A 53 -11.95 -7.59 17.69
CA MET A 53 -12.24 -6.23 17.23
C MET A 53 -12.93 -6.19 15.85
N GLY A 54 -13.07 -7.31 15.14
CA GLY A 54 -13.78 -7.40 13.86
C GLY A 54 -12.96 -7.00 12.63
N PHE A 55 -11.63 -7.05 12.70
CA PHE A 55 -10.78 -6.82 11.54
C PHE A 55 -10.77 -8.02 10.58
N ASP A 56 -10.62 -7.76 9.28
CA ASP A 56 -10.47 -8.81 8.25
C ASP A 56 -9.11 -9.52 8.33
N GLY A 57 -8.11 -8.84 8.89
CA GLY A 57 -6.74 -9.36 9.01
C GLY A 57 -5.82 -8.40 9.75
N LEU A 58 -4.53 -8.70 9.65
CA LEU A 58 -3.46 -7.86 10.16
C LEU A 58 -2.64 -7.31 8.98
N ASP A 59 -2.24 -6.05 9.07
CA ASP A 59 -1.08 -5.55 8.35
C ASP A 59 0.16 -5.91 9.19
N LEU A 60 0.66 -7.14 8.95
CA LEU A 60 1.66 -7.76 9.81
C LEU A 60 3.04 -7.13 9.63
N THR A 61 3.67 -6.72 10.72
CA THR A 61 5.04 -6.16 10.69
C THR A 61 6.09 -7.25 10.49
N VAL A 62 6.67 -7.29 9.27
CA VAL A 62 7.77 -8.19 8.87
C VAL A 62 9.00 -7.34 8.56
N ARG A 63 9.65 -6.85 9.60
CA ARG A 63 10.72 -5.86 9.52
C ARG A 63 11.56 -5.83 10.79
N PRO A 64 12.72 -5.13 10.82
CA PRO A 64 13.46 -4.90 12.06
C PRO A 64 12.55 -4.34 13.16
N LYS A 65 12.60 -4.91 14.35
CA LYS A 65 11.73 -4.59 15.49
C LYS A 65 10.22 -4.81 15.21
N GLY A 66 9.87 -5.62 14.22
CA GLY A 66 8.51 -6.06 13.95
C GLY A 66 8.16 -7.35 14.69
N HIS A 67 6.96 -7.88 14.49
CA HIS A 67 6.57 -9.19 15.01
C HIS A 67 7.39 -10.33 14.41
N VAL A 68 7.76 -10.20 13.13
CA VAL A 68 8.65 -11.14 12.44
C VAL A 68 9.89 -10.39 11.97
N LEU A 69 11.07 -10.87 12.36
CA LEU A 69 12.33 -10.34 11.87
C LEU A 69 12.61 -10.87 10.46
N PRO A 70 13.14 -10.04 9.53
CA PRO A 70 13.44 -10.46 8.16
C PRO A 70 14.34 -11.70 8.09
N GLU A 71 15.33 -11.78 8.96
CA GLU A 71 16.30 -12.88 9.02
C GLU A 71 15.68 -14.19 9.51
N GLU A 72 14.56 -14.12 10.21
CA GLU A 72 13.81 -15.25 10.78
C GLU A 72 12.52 -15.54 10.01
N VAL A 73 12.30 -14.92 8.88
CA VAL A 73 11.03 -14.95 8.15
C VAL A 73 10.59 -16.37 7.77
N VAL A 74 11.54 -17.22 7.35
CA VAL A 74 11.26 -18.60 6.92
C VAL A 74 10.68 -19.45 8.07
N GLU A 75 11.15 -19.20 9.28
CA GLU A 75 10.70 -19.95 10.48
C GLU A 75 9.48 -19.30 11.13
N ASN A 76 9.44 -17.99 11.28
CA ASN A 76 8.49 -17.31 12.14
C ASN A 76 7.25 -16.78 11.41
N LEU A 77 7.34 -16.43 10.11
CA LEU A 77 6.18 -15.98 9.37
C LEU A 77 5.10 -17.07 9.23
N PRO A 78 5.42 -18.37 8.98
CA PRO A 78 4.43 -19.45 8.99
C PRO A 78 3.69 -19.57 10.32
N LYS A 79 4.38 -19.41 11.46
CA LYS A 79 3.77 -19.48 12.81
C LYS A 79 2.77 -18.33 13.02
N ALA A 80 3.14 -17.12 12.60
CA ALA A 80 2.24 -15.97 12.68
C ALA A 80 1.00 -16.17 11.78
N VAL A 81 1.17 -16.68 10.58
CA VAL A 81 0.05 -16.97 9.67
C VAL A 81 -0.85 -18.09 10.19
N GLU A 82 -0.29 -19.12 10.80
CA GLU A 82 -1.08 -20.19 11.47
C GLU A 82 -1.96 -19.59 12.57
N ALA A 83 -1.41 -18.74 13.42
CA ALA A 83 -2.16 -18.03 14.44
C ALA A 83 -3.27 -17.15 13.84
N MET A 84 -2.98 -16.38 12.79
CA MET A 84 -3.97 -15.58 12.08
C MET A 84 -5.13 -16.45 11.56
N LYS A 85 -4.83 -17.53 10.86
CA LYS A 85 -5.83 -18.46 10.29
C LYS A 85 -6.70 -19.12 11.35
N LYS A 86 -6.14 -19.46 12.53
CA LYS A 86 -6.88 -20.01 13.65
C LYS A 86 -8.03 -19.11 14.10
N TYR A 87 -7.90 -17.81 13.97
CA TYR A 87 -8.92 -16.82 14.33
C TYR A 87 -9.66 -16.25 13.11
N GLY A 88 -9.54 -16.88 11.93
CA GLY A 88 -10.27 -16.50 10.73
C GLY A 88 -9.71 -15.27 10.01
N LEU A 89 -8.52 -14.78 10.40
CA LEU A 89 -7.89 -13.63 9.76
C LEU A 89 -7.13 -14.05 8.51
N ALA A 90 -7.30 -13.28 7.42
CA ALA A 90 -6.59 -13.53 6.16
C ALA A 90 -5.16 -12.94 6.20
N PRO A 91 -4.12 -13.70 5.77
CA PRO A 91 -2.77 -13.17 5.57
C PRO A 91 -2.71 -12.39 4.24
N LYS A 92 -3.13 -11.13 4.26
CA LYS A 92 -3.26 -10.31 3.04
C LYS A 92 -2.24 -9.18 2.98
N MET A 93 -2.04 -8.47 4.08
CA MET A 93 -1.17 -7.30 4.13
C MET A 93 0.02 -7.52 5.08
N MET A 94 1.17 -6.98 4.72
CA MET A 94 2.33 -6.89 5.60
C MET A 94 3.11 -5.58 5.41
N SER A 95 3.64 -5.06 6.50
CA SER A 95 4.53 -3.90 6.51
C SER A 95 5.97 -4.35 6.62
N THR A 96 6.77 -4.11 5.60
CA THR A 96 8.16 -4.57 5.49
C THR A 96 9.17 -3.43 5.46
N ASN A 97 10.45 -3.80 5.34
CA ASN A 97 11.54 -2.88 5.02
C ASN A 97 12.21 -3.27 3.68
N VAL A 98 11.44 -3.89 2.78
CA VAL A 98 11.90 -4.34 1.47
C VAL A 98 11.95 -3.16 0.50
N TRP A 99 13.08 -3.01 -0.20
CA TRP A 99 13.23 -2.09 -1.33
C TRP A 99 14.14 -2.63 -2.43
N ASP A 100 15.10 -3.49 -2.11
CA ASP A 100 16.07 -4.01 -3.07
C ASP A 100 15.73 -5.44 -3.49
N ALA A 101 15.24 -5.61 -4.72
CA ALA A 101 14.91 -6.91 -5.32
C ALA A 101 16.11 -7.88 -5.42
N HIS A 102 17.33 -7.37 -5.30
CA HIS A 102 18.57 -8.16 -5.37
C HIS A 102 19.15 -8.51 -4.00
N ASN A 103 18.62 -7.92 -2.92
CA ASN A 103 18.99 -8.26 -1.56
C ASN A 103 18.42 -9.64 -1.19
N THR A 104 19.28 -10.56 -0.76
CA THR A 104 18.88 -11.94 -0.48
C THR A 104 17.85 -12.04 0.65
N VAL A 105 18.00 -11.27 1.74
CA VAL A 105 17.08 -11.31 2.88
C VAL A 105 15.72 -10.75 2.47
N GLU A 106 15.69 -9.60 1.81
CA GLU A 106 14.46 -8.96 1.35
C GLU A 106 13.70 -9.83 0.35
N LYS A 107 14.42 -10.45 -0.57
CA LYS A 107 13.84 -11.42 -1.52
C LYS A 107 13.26 -12.63 -0.79
N THR A 108 13.95 -13.20 0.21
CA THR A 108 13.44 -14.31 1.02
C THR A 108 12.17 -13.92 1.77
N VAL A 109 12.06 -12.68 2.26
CA VAL A 109 10.82 -12.16 2.87
C VAL A 109 9.66 -12.24 1.88
N LEU A 110 9.83 -11.75 0.66
CA LEU A 110 8.78 -11.76 -0.35
C LEU A 110 8.43 -13.18 -0.83
N GLU A 111 9.43 -14.02 -1.07
CA GLU A 111 9.22 -15.41 -1.49
C GLU A 111 8.45 -16.20 -0.42
N THR A 112 8.81 -16.06 0.86
CA THR A 112 8.10 -16.71 1.97
C THR A 112 6.68 -16.18 2.09
N ALA A 113 6.48 -14.87 2.04
CA ALA A 113 5.16 -14.26 2.15
C ALA A 113 4.22 -14.70 1.02
N SER A 114 4.71 -14.77 -0.23
CA SER A 114 3.96 -15.24 -1.38
C SER A 114 3.41 -16.66 -1.17
N THR A 115 4.22 -17.59 -0.65
CA THR A 115 3.78 -18.98 -0.40
C THR A 115 2.73 -19.10 0.70
N LEU A 116 2.65 -18.11 1.59
CA LEU A 116 1.73 -18.11 2.73
C LEU A 116 0.40 -17.40 2.46
N GLY A 117 0.26 -16.75 1.30
CA GLY A 117 -0.98 -16.13 0.84
C GLY A 117 -1.05 -14.61 1.03
N PHE A 118 0.05 -13.96 1.39
CA PHE A 118 0.11 -12.49 1.31
C PHE A 118 -0.01 -12.03 -0.13
N THR A 119 -0.65 -10.89 -0.33
CA THR A 119 -0.81 -10.28 -1.65
C THR A 119 -0.28 -8.86 -1.70
N ASN A 120 -0.33 -8.13 -0.59
CA ASN A 120 0.07 -6.73 -0.53
C ASN A 120 1.14 -6.52 0.54
N TYR A 121 2.13 -5.70 0.25
CA TYR A 121 3.10 -5.30 1.25
C TYR A 121 3.50 -3.84 1.10
N ARG A 122 3.76 -3.20 2.24
CA ARG A 122 4.40 -1.90 2.30
C ARG A 122 5.90 -2.05 2.16
N THR A 123 6.52 -1.23 1.32
CA THR A 123 7.97 -1.19 1.12
C THR A 123 8.70 -0.43 2.25
N ALA A 124 10.04 -0.43 2.20
CA ALA A 124 10.85 0.50 2.99
C ALA A 124 10.56 1.96 2.60
N TRP A 125 10.93 2.88 3.49
CA TRP A 125 10.99 4.31 3.18
C TRP A 125 12.39 4.70 2.71
N LEU A 126 12.43 5.61 1.76
CA LEU A 126 13.65 6.15 1.19
C LEU A 126 13.92 7.57 1.68
N LYS A 127 15.17 7.96 1.62
CA LYS A 127 15.62 9.34 1.86
C LYS A 127 16.44 9.81 0.68
N TYR A 128 16.41 11.08 0.40
CA TYR A 128 17.28 11.70 -0.55
C TYR A 128 18.68 11.85 0.06
N PRO A 129 19.76 11.37 -0.60
CA PRO A 129 21.12 11.68 -0.19
C PRO A 129 21.39 13.19 -0.33
N GLU A 130 22.08 13.77 0.63
CA GLU A 130 22.36 15.23 0.66
C GLU A 130 23.20 15.69 -0.56
N ASP A 131 24.11 14.86 -1.00
CA ASP A 131 25.04 15.19 -2.09
C ASP A 131 24.54 14.80 -3.50
N THR A 132 23.28 14.35 -3.59
CA THR A 132 22.70 13.89 -4.87
C THR A 132 21.46 14.72 -5.23
N PRO A 133 21.41 15.29 -6.44
CA PRO A 133 20.20 15.98 -6.88
C PRO A 133 18.96 15.08 -6.81
N ILE A 134 17.83 15.64 -6.36
CA ILE A 134 16.58 14.90 -6.16
C ILE A 134 16.18 14.14 -7.43
N GLN A 135 16.24 14.78 -8.60
CA GLN A 135 15.89 14.14 -9.87
C GLN A 135 16.75 12.92 -10.21
N GLN A 136 18.04 12.96 -9.86
CA GLN A 136 18.92 11.79 -10.07
C GLN A 136 18.55 10.65 -9.11
N SER A 137 18.23 10.96 -7.87
CA SER A 137 17.74 9.99 -6.91
C SER A 137 16.41 9.37 -7.36
N GLN A 138 15.47 10.17 -7.88
CA GLN A 138 14.21 9.67 -8.41
C GLN A 138 14.41 8.71 -9.59
N VAL A 139 15.36 8.98 -10.49
CA VAL A 139 15.71 8.06 -11.58
C VAL A 139 16.26 6.74 -11.05
N LEU A 140 17.15 6.78 -10.02
CA LEU A 140 17.68 5.59 -9.40
C LEU A 140 16.57 4.78 -8.69
N PHE A 141 15.76 5.44 -7.90
CA PHE A 141 14.65 4.80 -7.17
C PHE A 141 13.60 4.24 -8.14
N GLY A 142 13.37 4.89 -9.27
CA GLY A 142 12.50 4.37 -10.32
C GLY A 142 13.01 3.06 -10.92
N LYS A 143 14.32 2.93 -11.15
CA LYS A 143 14.91 1.65 -11.59
C LYS A 143 14.74 0.56 -10.55
N GLN A 144 15.00 0.86 -9.28
CA GLN A 144 14.83 -0.10 -8.19
C GLN A 144 13.36 -0.52 -8.04
N ALA A 145 12.41 0.43 -8.14
CA ALA A 145 10.99 0.14 -8.15
C ALA A 145 10.59 -0.78 -9.31
N LYS A 146 11.19 -0.60 -10.50
CA LYS A 146 10.98 -1.48 -11.65
C LYS A 146 11.53 -2.89 -11.43
N ASP A 147 12.71 -3.02 -10.84
CA ASP A 147 13.27 -4.33 -10.51
C ASP A 147 12.40 -5.06 -9.49
N LEU A 148 11.89 -4.32 -8.49
CA LEU A 148 10.98 -4.84 -7.48
C LEU A 148 9.63 -5.25 -8.10
N GLU A 149 9.08 -4.48 -9.04
CA GLU A 149 7.89 -4.83 -9.78
C GLU A 149 8.03 -6.16 -10.55
N ILE A 150 9.17 -6.37 -11.21
CA ILE A 150 9.46 -7.63 -11.92
C ILE A 150 9.49 -8.83 -10.97
N LEU A 151 10.04 -8.65 -9.78
CA LEU A 151 10.03 -9.69 -8.74
C LEU A 151 8.60 -9.94 -8.24
N ASN A 152 7.85 -8.88 -7.95
CA ASN A 152 6.48 -8.94 -7.48
C ASN A 152 5.56 -9.68 -8.47
N GLU A 153 5.69 -9.41 -9.77
CA GLU A 153 4.93 -10.09 -10.82
C GLU A 153 5.15 -11.61 -10.78
N LYS A 154 6.41 -12.05 -10.60
CA LYS A 154 6.74 -13.48 -10.48
C LYS A 154 6.17 -14.14 -9.23
N LEU A 155 6.04 -13.37 -8.14
CA LEU A 155 5.59 -13.87 -6.85
C LEU A 155 4.08 -13.67 -6.62
N GLY A 156 3.38 -12.98 -7.50
CA GLY A 156 1.96 -12.63 -7.32
C GLY A 156 1.74 -11.62 -6.19
N LEU A 157 2.71 -10.76 -5.92
CA LEU A 157 2.67 -9.74 -4.88
C LEU A 157 2.45 -8.34 -5.47
N ILE A 158 1.98 -7.44 -4.64
CA ILE A 158 1.81 -6.01 -4.95
C ILE A 158 2.53 -5.20 -3.88
N GLY A 159 3.59 -4.51 -4.27
CA GLY A 159 4.33 -3.59 -3.41
C GLY A 159 3.70 -2.20 -3.40
N GLY A 160 3.57 -1.60 -2.22
CA GLY A 160 3.07 -0.23 -2.05
C GLY A 160 4.06 0.65 -1.29
N TYR A 161 4.51 1.73 -1.90
CA TYR A 161 5.31 2.73 -1.21
C TYR A 161 4.39 3.67 -0.43
N GLN A 162 4.51 3.70 0.91
CA GLN A 162 3.72 4.59 1.75
C GLN A 162 4.31 6.01 1.72
N ASN A 163 3.52 7.02 1.30
CA ASN A 163 3.91 8.40 1.53
C ASN A 163 4.03 8.67 3.02
N ASN A 164 5.07 9.42 3.40
CA ASN A 164 5.41 9.74 4.79
C ASN A 164 5.65 11.23 4.92
N SER A 165 5.72 11.74 6.14
CA SER A 165 5.97 13.15 6.42
C SER A 165 7.45 13.48 6.54
N GLY A 166 7.79 14.77 6.42
CA GLY A 166 9.10 15.32 6.69
C GLY A 166 10.09 15.10 5.55
N MET A 167 11.29 14.60 5.86
CA MET A 167 12.40 14.49 4.89
C MET A 167 12.47 13.15 4.15
N ASN A 168 11.37 12.41 4.12
CA ASN A 168 11.30 11.15 3.38
C ASN A 168 10.87 11.40 1.93
N VAL A 169 11.31 10.52 1.03
CA VAL A 169 10.79 10.46 -0.33
C VAL A 169 9.27 10.26 -0.29
N GLY A 170 8.53 11.01 -1.09
CA GLY A 170 7.06 10.95 -1.10
C GLY A 170 6.38 11.70 0.03
N ALA A 171 7.09 12.50 0.83
CA ALA A 171 6.47 13.44 1.75
C ALA A 171 5.64 14.47 0.96
N PRO A 172 6.21 15.25 0.04
CA PRO A 172 5.40 15.87 -1.00
C PRO A 172 5.00 14.77 -2.00
N ILE A 173 3.75 14.33 -1.97
CA ILE A 173 3.26 13.16 -2.75
C ILE A 173 3.65 13.20 -4.24
N TRP A 174 3.86 14.40 -4.79
CA TRP A 174 4.32 14.60 -6.16
C TRP A 174 5.70 14.01 -6.45
N ASP A 175 6.52 13.89 -5.42
CA ASP A 175 7.87 13.31 -5.46
C ASP A 175 7.87 11.82 -5.82
N LEU A 176 6.83 11.12 -5.38
CA LEU A 176 6.70 9.68 -5.62
C LEU A 176 6.31 9.36 -7.06
N VAL A 177 5.67 10.30 -7.75
CA VAL A 177 5.15 10.07 -9.09
C VAL A 177 6.23 9.71 -10.11
N PRO A 178 7.36 10.43 -10.23
CA PRO A 178 8.41 10.06 -11.19
C PRO A 178 9.02 8.68 -10.92
N ILE A 179 9.00 8.23 -9.67
CA ILE A 179 9.49 6.90 -9.27
C ILE A 179 8.51 5.83 -9.76
N LEU A 180 7.21 6.04 -9.56
CA LEU A 180 6.17 5.10 -9.96
C LEU A 180 5.91 5.11 -11.48
N GLU A 181 6.16 6.22 -12.17
CA GLU A 181 6.10 6.29 -13.64
C GLU A 181 7.14 5.38 -14.32
N ALA A 182 8.20 4.97 -13.62
CA ALA A 182 9.16 3.98 -14.13
C ALA A 182 8.61 2.54 -14.12
N THR A 183 7.53 2.28 -13.40
CA THR A 183 6.83 1.00 -13.32
C THR A 183 5.64 0.96 -14.27
N ASN A 184 4.97 -0.19 -14.40
CA ASN A 184 3.69 -0.28 -15.12
C ASN A 184 2.49 -0.06 -14.19
N GLY A 185 2.73 0.11 -12.87
CA GLY A 185 1.71 0.38 -11.86
C GLY A 185 0.84 -0.79 -11.45
N GLN A 186 1.11 -2.01 -11.93
CA GLN A 186 0.30 -3.20 -11.60
C GLN A 186 0.77 -3.90 -10.33
N CYS A 187 2.08 -4.17 -10.24
CA CYS A 187 2.67 -4.89 -9.10
C CYS A 187 3.53 -4.02 -8.20
N MET A 188 3.66 -2.74 -8.50
CA MET A 188 4.33 -1.74 -7.68
C MET A 188 3.58 -0.41 -7.77
N GLY A 189 3.24 0.18 -6.62
CA GLY A 189 2.46 1.41 -6.59
C GLY A 189 2.57 2.14 -5.25
N SER A 190 1.50 2.80 -4.85
CA SER A 190 1.42 3.60 -3.62
C SER A 190 0.50 2.94 -2.61
N GLN A 191 0.99 2.82 -1.38
CA GLN A 191 0.15 2.71 -0.19
C GLN A 191 -0.14 4.15 0.28
N TYR A 192 -1.31 4.66 -0.09
CA TYR A 192 -1.66 6.06 0.15
C TYR A 192 -2.09 6.30 1.59
N ASP A 193 -1.33 7.12 2.30
CA ASP A 193 -1.62 7.54 3.68
C ASP A 193 -2.24 8.93 3.69
N ILE A 194 -3.53 9.02 3.97
CA ILE A 194 -4.28 10.27 3.98
C ILE A 194 -3.79 11.25 5.05
N ARG A 195 -3.36 10.74 6.23
CA ARG A 195 -2.84 11.60 7.31
C ARG A 195 -1.60 12.35 6.85
N HIS A 196 -0.65 11.65 6.22
CA HIS A 196 0.55 12.28 5.71
C HIS A 196 0.24 13.22 4.55
N ALA A 197 -0.68 12.84 3.67
CA ALA A 197 -1.10 13.68 2.56
C ALA A 197 -1.73 15.01 3.01
N VAL A 198 -2.54 15.00 4.08
CA VAL A 198 -3.15 16.21 4.65
C VAL A 198 -2.10 17.09 5.31
N ILE A 199 -1.16 16.52 6.06
CA ILE A 199 -0.08 17.29 6.73
C ILE A 199 0.86 17.97 5.73
N GLU A 200 1.31 17.21 4.72
CA GLU A 200 2.30 17.71 3.76
C GLU A 200 1.66 18.50 2.59
N GLY A 201 0.42 18.18 2.25
CA GLY A 201 -0.31 18.82 1.16
C GLY A 201 -1.16 20.02 1.58
N GLY A 202 -1.53 20.13 2.87
CA GLY A 202 -2.44 21.16 3.35
C GLY A 202 -3.71 21.21 2.49
N GLU A 203 -4.13 22.40 2.08
CA GLU A 203 -5.33 22.61 1.24
C GLU A 203 -5.23 21.95 -0.14
N SER A 204 -4.04 21.58 -0.60
CA SER A 204 -3.82 20.95 -1.91
C SER A 204 -3.76 19.42 -1.89
N TRP A 205 -4.06 18.76 -0.77
CA TRP A 205 -3.98 17.31 -0.65
C TRP A 205 -4.83 16.56 -1.70
N GLU A 206 -5.99 17.12 -2.09
CA GLU A 206 -6.83 16.53 -3.14
C GLU A 206 -6.15 16.53 -4.51
N LEU A 207 -5.33 17.53 -4.83
CA LEU A 207 -4.55 17.56 -6.07
C LEU A 207 -3.48 16.46 -6.03
N GLY A 208 -2.84 16.25 -4.89
CA GLY A 208 -1.92 15.15 -4.66
C GLY A 208 -2.58 13.79 -4.85
N LEU A 209 -3.74 13.57 -4.23
CA LEU A 209 -4.54 12.35 -4.43
C LEU A 209 -4.89 12.15 -5.91
N ARG A 210 -5.37 13.19 -6.58
CA ARG A 210 -5.71 13.14 -8.01
C ARG A 210 -4.52 12.79 -8.89
N ARG A 211 -3.30 13.21 -8.50
CA ARG A 211 -2.08 12.92 -9.26
C ARG A 211 -1.60 11.49 -9.06
N ILE A 212 -1.68 10.97 -7.83
CA ILE A 212 -1.17 9.64 -7.49
C ILE A 212 -2.19 8.52 -7.69
N GLN A 213 -3.47 8.84 -7.84
CA GLN A 213 -4.58 7.88 -7.82
C GLN A 213 -4.43 6.67 -8.77
N PRO A 214 -3.77 6.76 -9.95
CA PRO A 214 -3.62 5.59 -10.81
C PRO A 214 -2.69 4.51 -10.23
N TYR A 215 -1.88 4.86 -9.24
CA TYR A 215 -0.89 3.99 -8.61
C TYR A 215 -1.32 3.46 -7.24
N ILE A 216 -2.47 3.90 -6.71
CA ILE A 216 -2.91 3.48 -5.36
C ILE A 216 -3.32 2.02 -5.39
N ASN A 217 -2.62 1.18 -4.61
CA ASN A 217 -2.88 -0.25 -4.46
C ASN A 217 -3.20 -0.69 -3.03
N SER A 218 -3.06 0.21 -2.08
CA SER A 218 -3.54 0.08 -0.69
C SER A 218 -3.64 1.46 -0.06
N ILE A 219 -4.38 1.58 1.04
CA ILE A 219 -4.52 2.85 1.76
C ILE A 219 -4.25 2.67 3.25
N VAL A 220 -3.83 3.76 3.89
CA VAL A 220 -3.68 3.84 5.35
C VAL A 220 -4.65 4.86 5.90
N LEU A 221 -5.37 4.49 6.95
CA LEU A 221 -6.25 5.38 7.70
C LEU A 221 -5.60 5.77 9.03
N LYS A 222 -5.39 7.04 9.18
CA LYS A 222 -4.96 7.73 10.42
C LYS A 222 -5.58 9.12 10.44
N ASP A 223 -5.66 9.72 11.61
CA ASP A 223 -6.07 11.11 11.74
C ASP A 223 -5.04 11.95 12.50
N VAL A 224 -5.10 13.25 12.33
CA VAL A 224 -4.08 14.18 12.82
C VAL A 224 -4.67 15.58 12.96
N LYS A 225 -4.15 16.36 13.91
CA LYS A 225 -4.36 17.80 13.98
C LYS A 225 -3.04 18.51 14.28
N TRP A 226 -2.91 19.74 13.84
CA TRP A 226 -1.83 20.61 14.30
C TRP A 226 -2.10 21.08 15.73
N GLY A 227 -1.08 21.06 16.56
CA GLY A 227 -1.14 21.55 17.93
C GLY A 227 0.19 22.08 18.41
N ILE A 228 0.19 22.74 19.57
CA ILE A 228 1.40 23.24 20.19
C ILE A 228 1.88 22.24 21.23
N VAL A 229 3.05 21.64 20.98
CA VAL A 229 3.73 20.72 21.89
C VAL A 229 5.06 21.38 22.30
N ASN A 230 5.27 21.59 23.58
CA ASN A 230 6.47 22.25 24.11
C ASN A 230 6.79 23.59 23.41
N GLY A 231 5.76 24.37 23.09
CA GLY A 231 5.88 25.68 22.44
C GLY A 231 6.15 25.65 20.94
N LYS A 232 6.09 24.50 20.29
CA LYS A 232 6.27 24.34 18.83
C LYS A 232 5.01 23.75 18.22
N TRP A 233 4.72 24.17 17.00
CA TRP A 233 3.67 23.54 16.20
C TRP A 233 4.13 22.16 15.71
N GLU A 234 3.38 21.14 16.08
CA GLU A 234 3.66 19.76 15.69
C GLU A 234 2.37 19.03 15.29
N PRO A 235 2.43 18.03 14.38
CA PRO A 235 1.29 17.20 14.06
C PRO A 235 1.06 16.19 15.18
N ILE A 236 -0.13 16.21 15.77
CA ILE A 236 -0.58 15.33 16.86
C ILE A 236 -1.52 14.31 16.26
N ASN A 237 -1.20 13.01 16.37
CA ASN A 237 -2.11 11.95 15.97
C ASN A 237 -3.28 11.87 16.95
N VAL A 238 -4.48 11.65 16.43
CA VAL A 238 -5.73 11.60 17.21
C VAL A 238 -6.62 10.44 16.68
N PRO A 239 -7.65 10.03 17.44
CA PRO A 239 -8.64 9.08 16.95
C PRO A 239 -9.27 9.55 15.63
N LEU A 240 -9.68 8.57 14.80
CA LEU A 240 -10.33 8.88 13.51
C LEU A 240 -11.58 9.74 13.73
N GLY A 241 -11.66 10.83 13.01
CA GLY A 241 -12.76 11.81 13.07
C GLY A 241 -12.58 12.91 14.12
N GLU A 242 -11.49 12.91 14.89
CA GLU A 242 -11.16 13.95 15.88
C GLU A 242 -10.09 14.94 15.37
N GLY A 243 -9.61 14.72 14.17
CA GLY A 243 -8.54 15.49 13.55
C GLY A 243 -8.99 16.38 12.40
N MET A 244 -8.08 16.57 11.46
CA MET A 244 -8.23 17.47 10.32
C MET A 244 -8.51 16.70 9.00
N VAL A 245 -8.51 15.36 9.01
CA VAL A 245 -8.83 14.59 7.83
C VAL A 245 -10.34 14.62 7.59
N ASP A 246 -10.76 15.20 6.48
CA ASP A 246 -12.16 15.09 6.02
C ASP A 246 -12.40 13.70 5.41
N PHE A 247 -12.72 12.73 6.26
CA PHE A 247 -13.00 11.36 5.82
C PHE A 247 -14.21 11.25 4.88
N ASN A 248 -15.25 12.09 5.06
CA ASN A 248 -16.40 12.10 4.16
C ASN A 248 -15.94 12.50 2.74
N ARG A 249 -15.15 13.54 2.64
CA ARG A 249 -14.57 13.98 1.37
C ARG A 249 -13.62 12.95 0.81
N TYR A 250 -12.74 12.39 1.63
CA TYR A 250 -11.77 11.37 1.21
C TYR A 250 -12.46 10.14 0.61
N PHE A 251 -13.42 9.53 1.32
CA PHE A 251 -14.15 8.37 0.82
C PHE A 251 -14.99 8.68 -0.42
N SER A 252 -15.55 9.89 -0.53
CA SER A 252 -16.23 10.34 -1.76
C SER A 252 -15.29 10.37 -2.96
N LEU A 253 -14.03 10.78 -2.76
CA LEU A 253 -13.01 10.77 -3.81
C LEU A 253 -12.55 9.36 -4.15
N LEU A 254 -12.36 8.47 -3.18
CA LEU A 254 -12.04 7.06 -3.44
C LEU A 254 -13.13 6.41 -4.31
N LYS A 255 -14.41 6.61 -3.97
CA LYS A 255 -15.55 6.15 -4.78
C LYS A 255 -15.53 6.75 -6.19
N LYS A 256 -15.30 8.06 -6.30
CA LYS A 256 -15.21 8.76 -7.60
C LYS A 256 -14.13 8.20 -8.51
N TYR A 257 -12.99 7.79 -7.95
CA TYR A 257 -11.86 7.26 -8.69
C TYR A 257 -11.87 5.72 -8.80
N ASN A 258 -12.93 5.05 -8.30
CA ASN A 258 -13.05 3.59 -8.24
C ASN A 258 -11.87 2.91 -7.52
N ILE A 259 -11.37 3.54 -6.46
CA ILE A 259 -10.33 2.99 -5.62
C ILE A 259 -10.97 2.13 -4.53
N ASN A 260 -10.92 0.80 -4.73
CA ASN A 260 -11.34 -0.21 -3.76
C ASN A 260 -10.16 -1.17 -3.53
N VAL A 261 -9.37 -0.87 -2.52
CA VAL A 261 -8.10 -1.53 -2.22
C VAL A 261 -8.02 -1.86 -0.72
N PRO A 262 -7.14 -2.78 -0.31
CA PRO A 262 -6.96 -3.11 1.11
C PRO A 262 -6.59 -1.88 1.94
N VAL A 263 -7.12 -1.85 3.16
CA VAL A 263 -6.95 -0.75 4.12
C VAL A 263 -6.10 -1.21 5.29
N SER A 264 -5.07 -0.45 5.65
CA SER A 264 -4.32 -0.58 6.90
C SER A 264 -4.80 0.49 7.89
N LEU A 265 -5.35 0.08 9.03
CA LEU A 265 -5.74 1.00 10.09
C LEU A 265 -4.59 1.19 11.08
N HIS A 266 -4.19 2.44 11.30
CA HIS A 266 -3.13 2.80 12.23
C HIS A 266 -3.68 3.59 13.42
N VAL A 267 -3.39 3.12 14.63
CA VAL A 267 -3.75 3.74 15.90
C VAL A 267 -2.47 4.29 16.53
N GLU A 268 -2.02 5.46 16.11
CA GLU A 268 -0.75 6.04 16.54
C GLU A 268 -0.95 7.22 17.52
N TYR A 269 -1.97 7.14 18.35
CA TYR A 269 -2.26 8.07 19.43
C TYR A 269 -2.27 7.33 20.77
N ASP A 270 -2.21 8.07 21.87
CA ASP A 270 -2.26 7.49 23.22
C ASP A 270 -3.67 6.92 23.49
N LEU A 271 -3.70 5.68 23.91
CA LEU A 271 -4.96 4.97 24.21
C LEU A 271 -5.35 5.06 25.70
N GLY A 272 -4.55 5.73 26.54
CA GLY A 272 -4.78 5.88 27.98
C GLY A 272 -4.02 4.89 28.84
#